data_99d51973a9571eb2bf03af05fe06dd19
#
_entry.id   99d51973a9571eb2bf03af05fe06dd19
#
_cell.length_a   1.000
_cell.length_b   1.000
_cell.length_c   1.000
_cell.angle_alpha   90.00
_cell.angle_beta   90.00
_cell.angle_gamma   90.00
#
_symmetry.space_group_name_H-M   'P 1'
#
loop_
_entity.id
_entity.type
_entity.pdbx_description
1 polymer ?
#
loop_
_entity_poly.entity_id
_entity_poly.type
_entity_poly.pdbx_seq_one_letter_code
_entity_poly.pdbx_strand_id
1 'polypeptide(L)'
;MTITERIDAITSIEPLRAHAIAPVPRAVKIELTGRCNFACAFCARDMRLRDQKDMDKGLFRQLVREMRGAGVEELGLFYLGESFMVPWLPEAVAYAKQDCGYPYVFLTTNGSLALPERVRACMRAGLDSLKFSYNFADAEQFSDVAGVKPRYFEAIKANIRAARRIRDEENHACGLYASYIEYDGVQGERMQQALDEIRPYVDEIYALPLYSQADLVSGEEDMRGWSAVAGNRGRAAALRDPLPCWAVFTEGHVTWDGKLSACCFDHDGRFHMGDLTREGFAEAWNSEIFQSLRRAHLAGDVSGTVCEGCAAYR
;
A
#
# COMPACT_ATOMS: atom_id res chain seq x y z
N MET A 1 1.08 -6.32 18.61
CA MET A 1 2.00 -6.03 17.46
C MET A 1 1.59 -4.69 16.89
N THR A 2 2.49 -3.73 16.87
CA THR A 2 2.28 -2.41 16.26
C THR A 2 2.23 -2.54 14.73
N ILE A 3 1.80 -1.49 14.01
CA ILE A 3 1.82 -1.51 12.55
C ILE A 3 3.25 -1.57 12.01
N THR A 4 4.20 -0.89 12.67
CA THR A 4 5.60 -0.89 12.27
C THR A 4 6.24 -2.26 12.48
N GLU A 5 6.00 -2.95 13.58
CA GLU A 5 6.44 -4.34 13.80
C GLU A 5 5.90 -5.29 12.71
N ARG A 6 4.63 -5.11 12.32
CA ARG A 6 4.01 -5.92 11.25
C ARG A 6 4.66 -5.66 9.89
N ILE A 7 4.91 -4.39 9.55
CA ILE A 7 5.62 -4.04 8.31
C ILE A 7 7.05 -4.59 8.33
N ASP A 8 7.74 -4.53 9.47
CA ASP A 8 9.09 -5.09 9.59
C ASP A 8 9.11 -6.61 9.36
N ALA A 9 8.11 -7.31 9.89
CA ALA A 9 7.96 -8.75 9.64
C ALA A 9 7.75 -9.08 8.16
N ILE A 10 6.96 -8.27 7.43
CA ILE A 10 6.75 -8.45 5.99
C ILE A 10 8.01 -8.07 5.18
N THR A 11 8.73 -7.04 5.58
CA THR A 11 9.91 -6.57 4.84
C THR A 11 11.20 -7.28 5.23
N SER A 12 11.16 -8.28 6.12
CA SER A 12 12.26 -9.15 6.46
C SER A 12 12.15 -10.48 5.71
N ILE A 13 13.17 -10.82 4.93
CA ILE A 13 13.19 -12.08 4.18
C ILE A 13 13.72 -13.18 5.10
N GLU A 14 12.83 -14.06 5.55
CA GLU A 14 13.20 -15.24 6.31
C GLU A 14 14.03 -16.20 5.44
N PRO A 15 15.00 -16.96 6.02
CA PRO A 15 15.83 -17.91 5.25
C PRO A 15 15.02 -18.91 4.39
N LEU A 16 13.87 -19.36 4.89
CA LEU A 16 12.97 -20.26 4.15
C LEU A 16 12.39 -19.63 2.87
N ARG A 17 12.31 -18.30 2.81
CA ARG A 17 11.78 -17.55 1.66
C ARG A 17 12.87 -17.10 0.69
N ALA A 18 14.13 -17.10 1.10
CA ALA A 18 15.26 -16.65 0.29
C ALA A 18 15.66 -17.72 -0.75
N HIS A 19 14.69 -18.14 -1.59
CA HIS A 19 14.88 -19.16 -2.64
C HIS A 19 14.14 -18.73 -3.91
N ALA A 20 14.59 -19.23 -5.07
CA ALA A 20 13.91 -18.98 -6.35
C ALA A 20 12.47 -19.54 -6.33
N ILE A 21 12.29 -20.75 -5.84
CA ILE A 21 10.98 -21.33 -5.52
C ILE A 21 10.70 -21.00 -4.05
N ALA A 22 9.77 -20.08 -3.81
CA ALA A 22 9.45 -19.60 -2.48
C ALA A 22 8.05 -20.08 -2.05
N PRO A 23 7.81 -20.30 -0.74
CA PRO A 23 6.45 -20.45 -0.23
C PRO A 23 5.57 -19.28 -0.65
N VAL A 24 4.27 -19.47 -0.77
CA VAL A 24 3.33 -18.37 -1.04
C VAL A 24 3.55 -17.22 -0.03
N PRO A 25 3.37 -15.97 -0.45
CA PRO A 25 3.65 -14.84 0.43
C PRO A 25 2.67 -14.85 1.61
N ARG A 26 3.14 -14.37 2.75
CA ARG A 26 2.29 -14.21 3.93
C ARG A 26 1.20 -13.16 3.71
N ALA A 27 1.56 -12.08 3.01
CA ALA A 27 0.68 -10.95 2.74
C ALA A 27 0.47 -10.75 1.24
N VAL A 28 -0.76 -10.37 0.86
CA VAL A 28 -1.09 -9.94 -0.50
C VAL A 28 -1.87 -8.64 -0.43
N LYS A 29 -1.53 -7.68 -1.28
CA LYS A 29 -2.35 -6.50 -1.56
C LYS A 29 -3.11 -6.71 -2.85
N ILE A 30 -4.42 -6.46 -2.83
CA ILE A 30 -5.29 -6.59 -3.98
C ILE A 30 -5.92 -5.24 -4.34
N GLU A 31 -5.77 -4.82 -5.59
CA GLU A 31 -6.27 -3.56 -6.13
C GLU A 31 -7.75 -3.69 -6.45
N LEU A 32 -8.63 -3.21 -5.55
CA LEU A 32 -10.07 -3.19 -5.83
C LEU A 32 -10.43 -2.19 -6.94
N THR A 33 -9.57 -1.19 -7.15
CA THR A 33 -9.72 -0.18 -8.19
C THR A 33 -8.37 0.46 -8.53
N GLY A 34 -8.09 0.66 -9.81
CA GLY A 34 -6.98 1.49 -10.29
C GLY A 34 -7.28 2.98 -10.25
N ARG A 35 -8.51 3.39 -9.88
CA ARG A 35 -8.92 4.80 -9.79
C ARG A 35 -8.53 5.40 -8.44
N CYS A 36 -8.17 6.67 -8.45
CA CYS A 36 -7.98 7.46 -7.25
C CYS A 36 -8.56 8.85 -7.47
N ASN A 37 -9.11 9.46 -6.45
CA ASN A 37 -9.68 10.80 -6.51
C ASN A 37 -8.66 11.92 -6.22
N PHE A 38 -7.37 11.57 -6.00
CA PHE A 38 -6.25 12.50 -5.92
C PHE A 38 -5.33 12.35 -7.13
N ALA A 39 -4.56 13.41 -7.42
CA ALA A 39 -3.55 13.50 -8.48
C ALA A 39 -2.19 13.91 -7.87
N CYS A 40 -1.75 13.16 -6.83
CA CYS A 40 -0.53 13.50 -6.10
C CYS A 40 0.67 13.50 -7.04
N ALA A 41 1.42 14.59 -7.06
CA ALA A 41 2.58 14.78 -7.93
C ALA A 41 3.67 13.72 -7.72
N PHE A 42 3.83 13.20 -6.50
CA PHE A 42 4.75 12.11 -6.17
C PHE A 42 4.22 10.70 -6.50
N CYS A 43 3.07 10.58 -7.17
CA CYS A 43 2.44 9.30 -7.44
C CYS A 43 2.36 9.05 -8.95
N ALA A 44 3.06 8.03 -9.44
CA ALA A 44 3.07 7.67 -10.86
C ALA A 44 1.71 7.22 -11.41
N ARG A 45 0.70 6.98 -10.56
CA ARG A 45 -0.67 6.72 -10.99
C ARG A 45 -1.23 7.83 -11.88
N ASP A 46 -0.86 9.09 -11.62
CA ASP A 46 -1.37 10.22 -12.40
C ASP A 46 -0.90 10.21 -13.84
N MET A 47 0.19 9.52 -14.14
CA MET A 47 0.67 9.28 -15.51
C MET A 47 -0.26 8.37 -16.33
N ARG A 48 -1.20 7.66 -15.69
CA ARG A 48 -2.20 6.78 -16.33
C ARG A 48 -1.62 5.75 -17.27
N LEU A 49 -0.53 5.13 -16.89
CA LEU A 49 0.19 4.16 -17.70
C LEU A 49 -0.56 2.82 -17.84
N ARG A 50 -1.55 2.57 -16.97
CA ARG A 50 -2.49 1.44 -17.05
C ARG A 50 -3.93 1.95 -17.04
N ASP A 51 -4.86 1.14 -17.55
CA ASP A 51 -6.29 1.37 -17.41
C ASP A 51 -6.69 1.51 -15.94
N GLN A 52 -7.57 2.48 -15.66
CA GLN A 52 -8.06 2.76 -14.32
C GLN A 52 -9.52 2.31 -14.18
N LYS A 53 -9.72 1.03 -13.87
CA LYS A 53 -11.04 0.40 -13.70
C LYS A 53 -11.18 -0.24 -12.32
N ASP A 54 -12.38 -0.67 -12.01
CA ASP A 54 -12.66 -1.43 -10.81
C ASP A 54 -12.52 -2.93 -11.09
N MET A 55 -12.07 -3.67 -10.09
CA MET A 55 -12.04 -5.13 -10.14
C MET A 55 -13.48 -5.68 -10.18
N ASP A 56 -13.67 -6.71 -10.97
CA ASP A 56 -14.93 -7.47 -10.96
C ASP A 56 -15.12 -8.19 -9.61
N LYS A 57 -16.33 -8.14 -9.06
CA LYS A 57 -16.64 -8.78 -7.77
C LYS A 57 -16.49 -10.31 -7.80
N GLY A 58 -16.79 -10.94 -8.93
CA GLY A 58 -16.62 -12.38 -9.10
C GLY A 58 -15.15 -12.78 -9.08
N LEU A 59 -14.33 -12.05 -9.85
CA LEU A 59 -12.88 -12.23 -9.85
C LEU A 59 -12.29 -11.99 -8.44
N PHE A 60 -12.67 -10.92 -7.77
CA PHE A 60 -12.25 -10.66 -6.39
C PHE A 60 -12.53 -11.86 -5.47
N ARG A 61 -13.76 -12.36 -5.47
CA ARG A 61 -14.15 -13.49 -4.62
C ARG A 61 -13.39 -14.77 -4.95
N GLN A 62 -13.16 -15.04 -6.23
CA GLN A 62 -12.37 -16.18 -6.67
C GLN A 62 -10.93 -16.08 -6.13
N LEU A 63 -10.25 -14.97 -6.41
CA LEU A 63 -8.85 -14.75 -6.05
C LEU A 63 -8.64 -14.76 -4.53
N VAL A 64 -9.49 -14.08 -3.77
CA VAL A 64 -9.37 -14.00 -2.30
C VAL A 64 -9.53 -15.39 -1.67
N ARG A 65 -10.49 -16.20 -2.14
CA ARG A 65 -10.65 -17.57 -1.66
C ARG A 65 -9.46 -18.45 -2.01
N GLU A 66 -8.97 -18.36 -3.23
CA GLU A 66 -7.82 -19.12 -3.71
C GLU A 66 -6.54 -18.79 -2.95
N MET A 67 -6.21 -17.51 -2.82
CA MET A 67 -5.04 -17.04 -2.06
C MET A 67 -5.10 -17.50 -0.59
N ARG A 68 -6.28 -17.43 0.04
CA ARG A 68 -6.45 -17.95 1.41
C ARG A 68 -6.23 -19.45 1.49
N GLY A 69 -6.77 -20.21 0.53
CA GLY A 69 -6.57 -21.65 0.41
C GLY A 69 -5.10 -22.04 0.17
N ALA A 70 -4.34 -21.21 -0.52
CA ALA A 70 -2.92 -21.36 -0.74
C ALA A 70 -2.06 -21.03 0.50
N GLY A 71 -2.63 -20.38 1.54
CA GLY A 71 -1.92 -20.09 2.79
C GLY A 71 -1.62 -18.61 3.05
N VAL A 72 -2.15 -17.69 2.23
CA VAL A 72 -2.03 -16.24 2.52
C VAL A 72 -2.80 -15.89 3.79
N GLU A 73 -2.15 -15.17 4.71
CA GLU A 73 -2.69 -14.84 6.03
C GLU A 73 -3.17 -13.39 6.15
N GLU A 74 -2.54 -12.48 5.40
CA GLU A 74 -2.81 -11.06 5.48
C GLU A 74 -3.28 -10.52 4.13
N LEU A 75 -4.43 -9.85 4.10
CA LEU A 75 -5.01 -9.29 2.89
C LEU A 75 -5.16 -7.77 2.99
N GLY A 76 -4.39 -7.05 2.18
CA GLY A 76 -4.57 -5.62 1.99
C GLY A 76 -5.56 -5.35 0.87
N LEU A 77 -6.68 -4.72 1.18
CA LEU A 77 -7.70 -4.36 0.19
C LEU A 77 -7.40 -3.00 -0.45
N PHE A 78 -6.18 -2.82 -0.89
CA PHE A 78 -5.67 -1.62 -1.58
C PHE A 78 -4.38 -1.97 -2.33
N TYR A 79 -4.04 -1.14 -3.32
CA TYR A 79 -2.73 -1.20 -3.99
C TYR A 79 -2.35 0.19 -4.51
N LEU A 80 -2.69 0.55 -5.75
CA LEU A 80 -2.30 1.81 -6.38
C LEU A 80 -3.44 2.85 -6.46
N GLY A 81 -4.69 2.45 -6.22
CA GLY A 81 -5.88 3.29 -6.24
C GLY A 81 -6.39 3.67 -4.84
N GLU A 82 -7.54 4.33 -4.78
CA GLU A 82 -8.24 4.67 -3.53
C GLU A 82 -9.44 3.73 -3.31
N SER A 83 -9.32 2.81 -2.37
CA SER A 83 -10.31 1.74 -2.14
C SER A 83 -11.68 2.25 -1.69
N PHE A 84 -11.74 3.39 -1.02
CA PHE A 84 -13.02 4.00 -0.66
C PHE A 84 -13.80 4.56 -1.86
N MET A 85 -13.26 4.54 -3.08
CA MET A 85 -14.05 4.78 -4.29
C MET A 85 -14.94 3.59 -4.67
N VAL A 86 -14.64 2.39 -4.17
CA VAL A 86 -15.39 1.16 -4.48
C VAL A 86 -16.60 1.03 -3.58
N PRO A 87 -17.85 1.05 -4.10
CA PRO A 87 -19.05 1.02 -3.26
C PRO A 87 -19.19 -0.23 -2.39
N TRP A 88 -18.71 -1.38 -2.87
CA TRP A 88 -18.79 -2.67 -2.21
C TRP A 88 -17.59 -3.00 -1.30
N LEU A 89 -16.77 -2.00 -0.92
CA LEU A 89 -15.62 -2.19 -0.03
C LEU A 89 -15.97 -2.89 1.30
N PRO A 90 -17.06 -2.51 2.03
CA PRO A 90 -17.43 -3.24 3.24
C PRO A 90 -17.79 -4.72 2.98
N GLU A 91 -18.40 -5.03 1.84
CA GLU A 91 -18.68 -6.41 1.42
C GLU A 91 -17.39 -7.18 1.15
N ALA A 92 -16.35 -6.52 0.58
CA ALA A 92 -15.05 -7.13 0.37
C ALA A 92 -14.36 -7.49 1.69
N VAL A 93 -14.42 -6.58 2.68
CA VAL A 93 -13.91 -6.83 4.04
C VAL A 93 -14.66 -8.01 4.66
N ALA A 94 -15.99 -8.01 4.63
CA ALA A 94 -16.81 -9.10 5.19
C ALA A 94 -16.46 -10.44 4.54
N TYR A 95 -16.38 -10.50 3.22
CA TYR A 95 -16.03 -11.71 2.49
C TYR A 95 -14.67 -12.26 2.89
N ALA A 96 -13.64 -11.40 2.97
CA ALA A 96 -12.31 -11.81 3.39
C ALA A 96 -12.29 -12.32 4.84
N LYS A 97 -12.93 -11.60 5.77
CA LYS A 97 -12.92 -11.96 7.21
C LYS A 97 -13.84 -13.12 7.54
N GLN A 98 -15.11 -13.06 7.11
CA GLN A 98 -16.16 -13.94 7.58
C GLN A 98 -16.30 -15.19 6.70
N ASP A 99 -16.24 -15.05 5.37
CA ASP A 99 -16.39 -16.17 4.45
C ASP A 99 -15.06 -16.91 4.20
N CYS A 100 -13.94 -16.19 4.07
CA CYS A 100 -12.63 -16.79 3.79
C CYS A 100 -11.76 -17.00 5.03
N GLY A 101 -12.04 -16.34 6.14
CA GLY A 101 -11.32 -16.53 7.41
C GLY A 101 -9.89 -15.98 7.39
N TYR A 102 -9.66 -14.84 6.75
CA TYR A 102 -8.33 -14.19 6.81
C TYR A 102 -8.02 -13.74 8.24
N PRO A 103 -6.87 -14.11 8.81
CA PRO A 103 -6.46 -13.64 10.14
C PRO A 103 -6.39 -12.12 10.22
N TYR A 104 -5.92 -11.46 9.14
CA TYR A 104 -5.73 -10.02 9.12
C TYR A 104 -6.13 -9.40 7.79
N VAL A 105 -7.09 -8.46 7.84
CA VAL A 105 -7.53 -7.65 6.69
C VAL A 105 -7.29 -6.18 6.97
N PHE A 106 -6.61 -5.49 6.06
CA PHE A 106 -6.16 -4.13 6.28
C PHE A 106 -6.39 -3.22 5.08
N LEU A 107 -6.51 -1.91 5.35
CA LEU A 107 -6.71 -0.86 4.36
C LEU A 107 -5.69 0.26 4.51
N THR A 108 -5.33 0.84 3.37
CA THR A 108 -4.68 2.16 3.30
C THR A 108 -5.56 3.09 2.48
N THR A 109 -5.69 4.34 2.92
CA THR A 109 -6.53 5.35 2.28
C THR A 109 -5.88 6.73 2.31
N ASN A 110 -6.22 7.59 1.35
CA ASN A 110 -5.91 9.02 1.41
C ASN A 110 -6.80 9.78 2.41
N GLY A 111 -7.79 9.12 2.99
CA GLY A 111 -8.67 9.63 4.04
C GLY A 111 -9.84 10.49 3.57
N SER A 112 -9.85 10.98 2.33
CA SER A 112 -10.87 11.93 1.88
C SER A 112 -12.26 11.33 1.72
N LEU A 113 -12.33 10.04 1.37
CA LEU A 113 -13.57 9.28 1.19
C LEU A 113 -13.82 8.28 2.33
N ALA A 114 -12.99 8.28 3.37
CA ALA A 114 -13.16 7.49 4.59
C ALA A 114 -14.25 8.13 5.49
N LEU A 115 -15.43 8.32 4.92
CA LEU A 115 -16.58 8.92 5.60
C LEU A 115 -17.04 8.05 6.78
N PRO A 116 -17.59 8.65 7.85
CA PRO A 116 -17.94 7.94 9.08
C PRO A 116 -18.77 6.66 8.88
N GLU A 117 -19.81 6.73 8.05
CA GLU A 117 -20.68 5.60 7.75
C GLU A 117 -19.95 4.46 7.00
N ARG A 118 -19.00 4.80 6.13
CA ARG A 118 -18.23 3.83 5.36
C ARG A 118 -17.17 3.15 6.22
N VAL A 119 -16.49 3.92 7.06
CA VAL A 119 -15.52 3.39 8.03
C VAL A 119 -16.24 2.45 9.02
N ARG A 120 -17.38 2.88 9.56
CA ARG A 120 -18.22 2.05 10.43
C ARG A 120 -18.60 0.73 9.78
N ALA A 121 -19.02 0.76 8.52
CA ALA A 121 -19.38 -0.45 7.79
C ALA A 121 -18.18 -1.39 7.61
N CYS A 122 -16.99 -0.88 7.31
CA CYS A 122 -15.76 -1.69 7.22
C CYS A 122 -15.37 -2.28 8.60
N MET A 123 -15.44 -1.50 9.68
CA MET A 123 -15.14 -1.99 11.03
C MET A 123 -16.12 -3.07 11.48
N ARG A 124 -17.42 -2.90 11.23
CA ARG A 124 -18.45 -3.93 11.49
C ARG A 124 -18.25 -5.20 10.66
N ALA A 125 -17.70 -5.07 9.46
CA ALA A 125 -17.33 -6.19 8.60
C ALA A 125 -16.12 -6.98 9.10
N GLY A 126 -15.36 -6.45 10.07
CA GLY A 126 -14.20 -7.09 10.69
C GLY A 126 -12.85 -6.57 10.18
N LEU A 127 -12.78 -5.32 9.72
CA LEU A 127 -11.51 -4.70 9.36
C LEU A 127 -10.56 -4.64 10.56
N ASP A 128 -9.34 -5.19 10.41
CA ASP A 128 -8.36 -5.24 11.50
C ASP A 128 -7.53 -3.97 11.61
N SER A 129 -7.26 -3.28 10.49
CA SER A 129 -6.59 -1.97 10.54
C SER A 129 -6.93 -1.05 9.38
N LEU A 130 -6.94 0.24 9.67
CA LEU A 130 -7.09 1.33 8.73
C LEU A 130 -5.93 2.31 8.87
N LYS A 131 -5.15 2.46 7.80
CA LYS A 131 -4.05 3.41 7.74
C LYS A 131 -4.39 4.60 6.87
N PHE A 132 -4.17 5.80 7.37
CA PHE A 132 -4.29 7.06 6.63
C PHE A 132 -2.93 7.48 6.08
N SER A 133 -2.84 7.73 4.77
CA SER A 133 -1.68 8.35 4.13
C SER A 133 -1.77 9.88 4.30
N TYR A 134 -1.27 10.37 5.44
CA TYR A 134 -1.34 11.77 5.85
C TYR A 134 -0.06 12.50 5.43
N ASN A 135 0.07 12.78 4.13
CA ASN A 135 1.33 13.15 3.49
C ASN A 135 1.54 14.67 3.35
N PHE A 136 0.73 15.50 3.98
CA PHE A 136 0.74 16.96 3.78
C PHE A 136 0.65 17.67 5.13
N ALA A 137 1.47 18.71 5.29
CA ALA A 137 1.55 19.47 6.53
C ALA A 137 0.44 20.53 6.67
N ASP A 138 -0.02 21.07 5.55
CA ASP A 138 -1.02 22.13 5.53
C ASP A 138 -1.88 22.08 4.25
N ALA A 139 -2.92 22.93 4.21
CA ALA A 139 -3.88 22.93 3.12
C ALA A 139 -3.31 23.50 1.81
N GLU A 140 -2.28 24.33 1.87
CA GLU A 140 -1.59 24.88 0.70
C GLU A 140 -0.78 23.78 0.02
N GLN A 141 0.14 23.13 0.75
CA GLN A 141 0.91 21.99 0.25
C GLN A 141 -0.03 20.88 -0.24
N PHE A 142 -1.09 20.58 0.49
CA PHE A 142 -2.08 19.59 0.09
C PHE A 142 -2.69 19.92 -1.28
N SER A 143 -3.09 21.16 -1.49
CA SER A 143 -3.69 21.58 -2.76
C SER A 143 -2.70 21.49 -3.91
N ASP A 144 -1.48 21.95 -3.69
CA ASP A 144 -0.43 21.98 -4.70
C ASP A 144 0.01 20.57 -5.11
N VAL A 145 0.29 19.73 -4.13
CA VAL A 145 0.88 18.41 -4.40
C VAL A 145 -0.18 17.37 -4.75
N ALA A 146 -1.34 17.37 -4.09
CA ALA A 146 -2.41 16.39 -4.37
C ALA A 146 -3.32 16.79 -5.55
N GLY A 147 -3.22 18.02 -6.05
CA GLY A 147 -4.03 18.51 -7.17
C GLY A 147 -5.53 18.62 -6.86
N VAL A 148 -5.90 18.85 -5.59
CA VAL A 148 -7.29 18.91 -5.13
C VAL A 148 -7.56 20.13 -4.26
N LYS A 149 -8.84 20.43 -4.02
CA LYS A 149 -9.23 21.63 -3.29
C LYS A 149 -8.77 21.61 -1.82
N PRO A 150 -8.23 22.72 -1.27
CA PRO A 150 -7.69 22.80 0.10
C PRO A 150 -8.68 22.33 1.19
N ARG A 151 -9.99 22.53 0.98
CA ARG A 151 -11.03 22.14 1.94
C ARG A 151 -11.03 20.63 2.29
N TYR A 152 -10.51 19.78 1.40
CA TYR A 152 -10.42 18.34 1.68
C TYR A 152 -9.35 18.00 2.73
N PHE A 153 -8.39 18.86 2.97
CA PHE A 153 -7.40 18.67 4.03
C PHE A 153 -8.06 18.62 5.42
N GLU A 154 -8.95 19.57 5.72
CA GLU A 154 -9.70 19.55 6.98
C GLU A 154 -10.71 18.39 7.04
N ALA A 155 -11.30 18.00 5.90
CA ALA A 155 -12.17 16.84 5.85
C ALA A 155 -11.43 15.53 6.20
N ILE A 156 -10.17 15.37 5.79
CA ILE A 156 -9.34 14.20 6.16
C ILE A 156 -9.14 14.15 7.68
N LYS A 157 -8.77 15.28 8.31
CA LYS A 157 -8.62 15.37 9.77
C LYS A 157 -9.94 15.04 10.50
N ALA A 158 -11.05 15.52 9.99
CA ALA A 158 -12.38 15.21 10.54
C ALA A 158 -12.71 13.71 10.41
N ASN A 159 -12.38 13.08 9.28
CA ASN A 159 -12.58 11.65 9.06
C ASN A 159 -11.71 10.78 9.99
N ILE A 160 -10.45 11.17 10.24
CA ILE A 160 -9.57 10.49 11.21
C ILE A 160 -10.17 10.55 12.63
N ARG A 161 -10.62 11.73 13.06
CA ARG A 161 -11.29 11.91 14.36
C ARG A 161 -12.56 11.07 14.48
N ALA A 162 -13.36 11.03 13.41
CA ALA A 162 -14.58 10.24 13.37
C ALA A 162 -14.29 8.73 13.39
N ALA A 163 -13.26 8.25 12.69
CA ALA A 163 -12.84 6.86 12.71
C ALA A 163 -12.47 6.42 14.14
N ARG A 164 -11.71 7.25 14.87
CA ARG A 164 -11.36 6.98 16.27
C ARG A 164 -12.59 6.90 17.16
N ARG A 165 -13.50 7.87 17.05
CA ARG A 165 -14.72 7.89 17.82
C ARG A 165 -15.58 6.65 17.57
N ILE A 166 -15.81 6.28 16.29
CA ILE A 166 -16.58 5.09 15.92
C ILE A 166 -15.95 3.83 16.54
N ARG A 167 -14.62 3.67 16.39
CA ARG A 167 -13.93 2.52 16.95
C ARG A 167 -14.15 2.39 18.46
N ASP A 168 -13.97 3.49 19.19
CA ASP A 168 -14.02 3.49 20.66
C ASP A 168 -15.47 3.37 21.18
N GLU A 169 -16.43 4.11 20.60
CA GLU A 169 -17.85 4.06 21.01
C GLU A 169 -18.53 2.73 20.67
N GLU A 170 -18.17 2.11 19.53
CA GLU A 170 -18.76 0.83 19.09
C GLU A 170 -17.85 -0.37 19.45
N ASN A 171 -16.75 -0.15 20.16
CA ASN A 171 -15.82 -1.17 20.66
C ASN A 171 -15.27 -2.09 19.54
N HIS A 172 -14.85 -1.51 18.42
CA HIS A 172 -14.22 -2.25 17.33
C HIS A 172 -12.73 -2.52 17.61
N ALA A 173 -12.24 -3.70 17.23
CA ALA A 173 -10.83 -4.09 17.38
C ALA A 173 -9.92 -3.56 16.25
N CYS A 174 -10.34 -2.56 15.49
CA CYS A 174 -9.61 -2.02 14.34
C CYS A 174 -8.48 -1.08 14.79
N GLY A 175 -7.23 -1.37 14.41
CA GLY A 175 -6.11 -0.44 14.60
C GLY A 175 -6.22 0.75 13.66
N LEU A 176 -5.93 1.96 14.17
CA LEU A 176 -5.93 3.20 13.41
C LEU A 176 -4.52 3.77 13.32
N TYR A 177 -4.01 3.97 12.10
CA TYR A 177 -2.63 4.34 11.86
C TYR A 177 -2.52 5.50 10.90
N ALA A 178 -1.42 6.26 10.97
CA ALA A 178 -1.07 7.24 9.96
C ALA A 178 0.38 7.05 9.50
N SER A 179 0.61 7.24 8.21
CA SER A 179 1.95 7.41 7.66
C SER A 179 2.06 8.77 6.98
N TYR A 180 3.25 9.33 6.96
CA TYR A 180 3.52 10.61 6.33
C TYR A 180 4.84 10.58 5.57
N ILE A 181 4.97 11.47 4.57
CA ILE A 181 6.26 11.73 3.91
C ILE A 181 7.10 12.63 4.82
N GLU A 182 8.34 12.25 5.06
CA GLU A 182 9.28 13.03 5.86
C GLU A 182 9.78 14.23 5.05
N TYR A 183 9.49 15.44 5.53
CA TYR A 183 9.93 16.69 4.90
C TYR A 183 11.08 17.31 5.65
N ASP A 184 11.91 18.09 4.93
CA ASP A 184 13.04 18.83 5.48
C ASP A 184 12.65 20.25 5.91
N GLY A 185 13.51 20.86 6.77
CA GLY A 185 13.45 22.27 7.15
C GLY A 185 12.10 22.68 7.75
N VAL A 186 11.65 23.89 7.40
CA VAL A 186 10.40 24.48 7.93
C VAL A 186 9.18 23.62 7.64
N GLN A 187 9.17 22.93 6.50
CA GLN A 187 8.04 22.05 6.16
C GLN A 187 7.99 20.81 7.06
N GLY A 188 9.16 20.31 7.48
CA GLY A 188 9.25 19.26 8.48
C GLY A 188 8.64 19.68 9.82
N GLU A 189 8.93 20.91 10.27
CA GLU A 189 8.35 21.47 11.50
C GLU A 189 6.82 21.61 11.39
N ARG A 190 6.31 22.12 10.26
CA ARG A 190 4.87 22.20 9.99
C ARG A 190 4.21 20.82 9.97
N MET A 191 4.89 19.83 9.38
CA MET A 191 4.40 18.44 9.39
C MET A 191 4.27 17.92 10.82
N GLN A 192 5.26 18.14 11.70
CA GLN A 192 5.15 17.71 13.10
C GLN A 192 3.94 18.36 13.80
N GLN A 193 3.70 19.67 13.58
CA GLN A 193 2.52 20.34 14.11
C GLN A 193 1.21 19.71 13.61
N ALA A 194 1.12 19.41 12.30
CA ALA A 194 -0.04 18.77 11.71
C ALA A 194 -0.25 17.34 12.24
N LEU A 195 0.84 16.61 12.49
CA LEU A 195 0.79 15.27 13.08
C LEU A 195 0.33 15.31 14.54
N ASP A 196 0.70 16.33 15.31
CA ASP A 196 0.27 16.48 16.70
C ASP A 196 -1.26 16.70 16.79
N GLU A 197 -1.88 17.30 15.77
CA GLU A 197 -3.34 17.45 15.72
C GLU A 197 -4.09 16.11 15.52
N ILE A 198 -3.47 15.13 14.87
CA ILE A 198 -4.10 13.82 14.61
C ILE A 198 -3.61 12.72 15.56
N ARG A 199 -2.49 12.92 16.26
CA ARG A 199 -1.88 11.96 17.18
C ARG A 199 -2.85 11.37 18.20
N PRO A 200 -3.77 12.12 18.83
CA PRO A 200 -4.72 11.55 19.79
C PRO A 200 -5.74 10.58 19.17
N TYR A 201 -5.83 10.54 17.84
CA TYR A 201 -6.87 9.79 17.13
C TYR A 201 -6.35 8.56 16.39
N VAL A 202 -5.05 8.29 16.46
CA VAL A 202 -4.41 7.12 15.86
C VAL A 202 -3.55 6.39 16.91
N ASP A 203 -3.32 5.11 16.68
CA ASP A 203 -2.56 4.28 17.61
C ASP A 203 -1.05 4.40 17.37
N GLU A 204 -0.65 4.67 16.11
CA GLU A 204 0.75 4.86 15.74
C GLU A 204 0.86 5.76 14.50
N ILE A 205 1.92 6.58 14.46
CA ILE A 205 2.30 7.40 13.30
C ILE A 205 3.74 7.07 12.95
N TYR A 206 4.03 6.89 11.65
CA TYR A 206 5.39 6.62 11.19
C TYR A 206 5.74 7.36 9.89
N ALA A 207 7.01 7.73 9.77
CA ALA A 207 7.55 8.38 8.58
C ALA A 207 7.78 7.39 7.44
N LEU A 208 7.63 7.87 6.22
CA LEU A 208 8.05 7.21 4.99
C LEU A 208 8.96 8.17 4.21
N PRO A 209 10.01 7.67 3.57
CA PRO A 209 10.75 8.47 2.61
C PRO A 209 9.93 8.70 1.35
N LEU A 210 10.31 9.68 0.55
CA LEU A 210 9.78 9.86 -0.78
C LEU A 210 10.38 8.78 -1.71
N TYR A 211 9.53 7.95 -2.30
CA TYR A 211 9.94 6.91 -3.24
C TYR A 211 9.83 7.39 -4.68
N SER A 212 10.79 7.03 -5.52
CA SER A 212 10.74 7.28 -6.98
C SER A 212 9.69 6.46 -7.72
N GLN A 213 8.98 5.56 -7.02
CA GLN A 213 7.95 4.66 -7.57
C GLN A 213 8.45 3.89 -8.81
N ALA A 214 9.58 3.21 -8.63
CA ALA A 214 10.27 2.44 -9.67
C ALA A 214 10.75 3.32 -10.84
N ASP A 215 11.31 4.48 -10.53
CA ASP A 215 11.83 5.50 -11.45
C ASP A 215 10.79 6.14 -12.39
N LEU A 216 9.52 6.06 -12.04
CA LEU A 216 8.45 6.71 -12.78
C LEU A 216 8.20 8.16 -12.35
N VAL A 217 8.69 8.56 -11.19
CA VAL A 217 8.62 9.94 -10.68
C VAL A 217 10.01 10.41 -10.23
N SER A 218 10.35 11.66 -10.50
CA SER A 218 11.72 12.17 -10.34
C SER A 218 12.00 12.75 -8.92
N GLY A 219 11.26 12.34 -7.92
CA GLY A 219 11.53 12.72 -6.54
C GLY A 219 11.34 14.21 -6.25
N GLU A 220 12.44 15.00 -6.14
CA GLU A 220 12.38 16.41 -5.72
C GLU A 220 11.61 17.32 -6.70
N GLU A 221 11.74 17.09 -8.01
CA GLU A 221 11.05 17.89 -9.04
C GLU A 221 9.53 17.71 -8.99
N ASP A 222 9.07 16.50 -8.69
CA ASP A 222 7.65 16.18 -8.63
C ASP A 222 6.98 16.67 -7.34
N MET A 223 7.75 17.09 -6.32
CA MET A 223 7.22 17.67 -5.09
C MET A 223 6.93 19.17 -5.19
N ARG A 224 7.02 19.76 -6.39
CA ARG A 224 6.69 21.17 -6.67
C ARG A 224 7.38 22.18 -5.74
N GLY A 225 8.65 21.92 -5.44
CA GLY A 225 9.46 22.76 -4.57
C GLY A 225 9.41 22.41 -3.07
N TRP A 226 8.68 21.37 -2.69
CA TRP A 226 8.69 20.85 -1.31
C TRP A 226 9.79 19.81 -1.17
N SER A 227 10.79 20.09 -0.32
CA SER A 227 11.89 19.16 -0.09
C SER A 227 11.47 18.03 0.85
N ALA A 228 11.72 16.79 0.44
CA ALA A 228 11.40 15.59 1.20
C ALA A 228 12.61 14.64 1.26
N VAL A 229 12.69 13.86 2.33
CA VAL A 229 13.73 12.84 2.46
C VAL A 229 13.47 11.73 1.44
N ALA A 230 14.38 11.60 0.47
CA ALA A 230 14.29 10.61 -0.61
C ALA A 230 15.12 9.35 -0.31
N GLY A 231 14.87 8.29 -1.06
CA GLY A 231 15.68 7.08 -1.13
C GLY A 231 15.10 5.87 -0.41
N ASN A 232 15.87 4.78 -0.49
CA ASN A 232 15.51 3.50 0.12
C ASN A 232 15.97 3.43 1.58
N ARG A 233 15.47 4.33 2.40
CA ARG A 233 15.62 4.19 3.85
C ARG A 233 14.50 3.30 4.34
N GLY A 234 14.83 2.22 5.03
CA GLY A 234 13.85 1.49 5.80
C GLY A 234 13.15 2.42 6.79
N ARG A 235 11.98 2.04 7.28
CA ARG A 235 11.32 2.80 8.34
C ARG A 235 12.29 3.11 9.48
N ALA A 236 12.06 4.19 10.19
CA ALA A 236 12.91 4.64 11.29
C ALA A 236 14.34 5.00 10.87
N ALA A 237 14.51 5.48 9.63
CA ALA A 237 15.81 5.87 9.07
C ALA A 237 16.86 4.74 8.98
N ALA A 238 16.44 3.48 9.11
CA ALA A 238 17.35 2.35 8.90
C ALA A 238 17.65 2.21 7.41
N LEU A 239 18.92 2.30 7.03
CA LEU A 239 19.39 1.89 5.72
C LEU A 239 19.32 0.36 5.66
N ARG A 240 18.63 -0.17 4.62
CA ARG A 240 18.64 -1.60 4.33
C ARG A 240 19.46 -1.85 3.09
N ASP A 241 20.10 -2.99 3.07
CA ASP A 241 20.68 -3.49 1.82
C ASP A 241 19.59 -3.58 0.78
N PRO A 242 19.77 -2.96 -0.39
CA PRO A 242 18.72 -2.93 -1.41
C PRO A 242 18.43 -4.32 -2.00
N LEU A 243 19.41 -5.22 -2.01
CA LEU A 243 19.29 -6.58 -2.54
C LEU A 243 19.53 -7.65 -1.46
N PRO A 244 18.77 -8.73 -1.46
CA PRO A 244 17.56 -8.95 -2.26
C PRO A 244 16.38 -8.07 -1.80
N CYS A 245 15.58 -7.55 -2.75
CA CYS A 245 14.37 -6.79 -2.41
C CYS A 245 13.32 -7.73 -1.83
N TRP A 246 12.81 -7.40 -0.65
CA TRP A 246 11.80 -8.18 0.05
C TRP A 246 10.51 -8.40 -0.76
N ALA A 247 10.11 -7.43 -1.59
CA ALA A 247 8.84 -7.46 -2.32
C ALA A 247 8.68 -8.72 -3.20
N VAL A 248 9.77 -9.23 -3.77
CA VAL A 248 9.71 -10.43 -4.62
C VAL A 248 9.64 -11.75 -3.85
N PHE A 249 9.74 -11.72 -2.51
CA PHE A 249 9.78 -12.92 -1.65
C PHE A 249 8.65 -13.00 -0.63
N THR A 250 8.15 -11.86 -0.13
CA THR A 250 7.34 -11.84 1.09
C THR A 250 5.95 -11.23 0.91
N GLU A 251 5.72 -10.44 -0.14
CA GLU A 251 4.43 -9.80 -0.39
C GLU A 251 4.00 -9.91 -1.85
N GLY A 252 2.79 -10.37 -2.09
CA GLY A 252 2.18 -10.38 -3.42
C GLY A 252 1.37 -9.11 -3.68
N HIS A 253 1.29 -8.71 -4.95
CA HIS A 253 0.48 -7.57 -5.39
C HIS A 253 -0.41 -8.02 -6.55
N VAL A 254 -1.71 -7.80 -6.46
CA VAL A 254 -2.68 -8.21 -7.49
C VAL A 254 -3.39 -6.98 -8.00
N THR A 255 -3.32 -6.75 -9.31
CA THR A 255 -3.98 -5.63 -9.98
C THR A 255 -5.47 -5.87 -10.17
N TRP A 256 -6.26 -4.81 -10.42
CA TRP A 256 -7.72 -4.88 -10.61
C TRP A 256 -8.15 -5.83 -11.75
N ASP A 257 -7.30 -6.08 -12.73
CA ASP A 257 -7.50 -7.01 -13.84
C ASP A 257 -6.89 -8.40 -13.62
N GLY A 258 -6.47 -8.71 -12.38
CA GLY A 258 -6.02 -10.03 -11.97
C GLY A 258 -4.57 -10.37 -12.33
N LYS A 259 -3.70 -9.38 -12.60
CA LYS A 259 -2.27 -9.66 -12.80
C LYS A 259 -1.55 -9.74 -11.46
N LEU A 260 -0.68 -10.74 -11.31
CA LEU A 260 0.24 -10.82 -10.17
C LEU A 260 1.48 -10.00 -10.47
N SER A 261 1.80 -9.02 -9.63
CA SER A 261 2.96 -8.16 -9.77
C SER A 261 4.01 -8.43 -8.69
N ALA A 262 5.28 -8.31 -9.07
CA ALA A 262 6.43 -8.45 -8.16
C ALA A 262 6.78 -7.17 -7.38
N CYS A 263 6.14 -6.03 -7.68
CA CYS A 263 6.51 -4.73 -7.14
C CYS A 263 5.31 -3.97 -6.59
N CYS A 264 5.50 -3.28 -5.46
CA CYS A 264 4.46 -2.39 -4.90
C CYS A 264 4.26 -1.09 -5.69
N PHE A 265 5.07 -0.81 -6.70
CA PHE A 265 5.03 0.39 -7.56
C PHE A 265 4.77 0.08 -9.03
N ASP A 266 4.03 -0.99 -9.35
CA ASP A 266 3.77 -1.42 -10.73
C ASP A 266 2.70 -0.56 -11.42
N HIS A 267 3.01 0.70 -11.64
CA HIS A 267 2.10 1.63 -12.30
C HIS A 267 1.96 1.42 -13.82
N ASP A 268 2.95 0.82 -14.46
CA ASP A 268 3.03 0.62 -15.91
C ASP A 268 2.84 -0.85 -16.36
N GLY A 269 2.70 -1.78 -15.41
CA GLY A 269 2.49 -3.19 -15.70
C GLY A 269 3.76 -3.98 -16.02
N ARG A 270 4.95 -3.37 -15.95
CA ARG A 270 6.21 -4.07 -16.31
C ARG A 270 6.61 -5.17 -15.31
N PHE A 271 6.08 -5.14 -14.11
CA PHE A 271 6.36 -6.13 -13.07
C PHE A 271 5.34 -7.28 -13.02
N HIS A 272 4.50 -7.45 -14.06
CA HIS A 272 3.56 -8.55 -14.12
C HIS A 272 4.30 -9.89 -14.29
N MET A 273 4.09 -10.82 -13.35
CA MET A 273 4.74 -12.12 -13.27
C MET A 273 3.79 -13.29 -13.56
N GLY A 274 2.49 -13.03 -13.62
CA GLY A 274 1.45 -14.02 -13.92
C GLY A 274 0.08 -13.40 -14.16
N ASP A 275 -0.83 -14.18 -14.73
CA ASP A 275 -2.23 -13.81 -15.02
C ASP A 275 -3.19 -14.72 -14.25
N LEU A 276 -3.66 -14.25 -13.10
CA LEU A 276 -4.55 -15.00 -12.21
C LEU A 276 -5.97 -15.22 -12.77
N THR A 277 -6.26 -14.69 -13.95
CA THR A 277 -7.49 -15.05 -14.69
C THR A 277 -7.32 -16.35 -15.50
N ARG A 278 -6.09 -16.86 -15.61
CA ARG A 278 -5.73 -18.01 -16.46
C ARG A 278 -4.99 -19.12 -15.73
N GLU A 279 -4.32 -18.78 -14.65
CA GLU A 279 -3.48 -19.70 -13.86
C GLU A 279 -3.71 -19.50 -12.36
N GLY A 280 -3.35 -20.51 -11.56
CA GLY A 280 -3.52 -20.47 -10.12
C GLY A 280 -2.51 -19.55 -9.43
N PHE A 281 -2.89 -18.99 -8.27
CA PHE A 281 -2.05 -18.05 -7.52
C PHE A 281 -0.68 -18.66 -7.13
N ALA A 282 -0.66 -19.90 -6.62
CA ALA A 282 0.59 -20.56 -6.22
C ALA A 282 1.48 -20.88 -7.43
N GLU A 283 0.89 -21.19 -8.58
CA GLU A 283 1.57 -21.40 -9.85
C GLU A 283 2.18 -20.10 -10.37
N ALA A 284 1.41 -19.04 -10.46
CA ALA A 284 1.87 -17.71 -10.86
C ALA A 284 2.97 -17.18 -9.94
N TRP A 285 2.84 -17.39 -8.61
CA TRP A 285 3.84 -16.99 -7.61
C TRP A 285 5.18 -17.70 -7.82
N ASN A 286 5.19 -18.90 -8.38
CA ASN A 286 6.37 -19.69 -8.70
C ASN A 286 6.56 -19.89 -10.22
N SER A 287 6.00 -19.01 -11.06
CA SER A 287 6.26 -19.00 -12.49
C SER A 287 7.75 -18.84 -12.79
N GLU A 288 8.21 -19.30 -13.96
CA GLU A 288 9.64 -19.22 -14.34
C GLU A 288 10.12 -17.75 -14.38
N ILE A 289 9.24 -16.82 -14.77
CA ILE A 289 9.54 -15.38 -14.78
C ILE A 289 9.83 -14.90 -13.35
N PHE A 290 8.97 -15.28 -12.39
CA PHE A 290 9.15 -14.90 -10.99
C PHE A 290 10.37 -15.55 -10.35
N GLN A 291 10.63 -16.84 -10.66
CA GLN A 291 11.82 -17.54 -10.21
C GLN A 291 13.10 -16.91 -10.75
N SER A 292 13.09 -16.53 -12.04
CA SER A 292 14.22 -15.86 -12.68
C SER A 292 14.56 -14.53 -12.01
N LEU A 293 13.52 -13.73 -11.71
CA LEU A 293 13.69 -12.46 -10.98
C LEU A 293 14.26 -12.70 -9.57
N ARG A 294 13.76 -13.70 -8.84
CA ARG A 294 14.30 -14.04 -7.51
C ARG A 294 15.76 -14.50 -7.58
N ARG A 295 16.15 -15.31 -8.59
CA ARG A 295 17.55 -15.71 -8.79
C ARG A 295 18.47 -14.50 -8.98
N ALA A 296 18.05 -13.51 -9.76
CA ALA A 296 18.80 -12.27 -9.95
C ALA A 296 18.98 -11.49 -8.63
N HIS A 297 17.90 -11.37 -7.84
CA HIS A 297 17.96 -10.74 -6.52
C HIS A 297 18.88 -11.47 -5.55
N LEU A 298 18.84 -12.81 -5.51
CA LEU A 298 19.70 -13.63 -4.64
C LEU A 298 21.17 -13.59 -5.07
N ALA A 299 21.43 -13.42 -6.37
CA ALA A 299 22.80 -13.25 -6.90
C ALA A 299 23.36 -11.82 -6.63
N GLY A 300 22.54 -10.89 -6.15
CA GLY A 300 22.94 -9.49 -5.97
C GLY A 300 23.11 -8.72 -7.29
N ASP A 301 22.61 -9.25 -8.40
CA ASP A 301 22.70 -8.63 -9.73
C ASP A 301 21.33 -8.68 -10.43
N VAL A 302 20.70 -7.53 -10.57
CA VAL A 302 19.41 -7.36 -11.24
C VAL A 302 19.53 -6.75 -12.65
N SER A 303 20.75 -6.67 -13.19
CA SER A 303 21.00 -6.19 -14.55
C SER A 303 20.21 -7.00 -15.58
N GLY A 304 19.63 -6.36 -16.56
CA GLY A 304 18.79 -6.99 -17.58
C GLY A 304 17.40 -7.43 -17.09
N THR A 305 17.04 -7.17 -15.81
CA THR A 305 15.70 -7.44 -15.28
C THR A 305 14.86 -6.16 -15.24
N VAL A 306 13.55 -6.31 -14.94
CA VAL A 306 12.65 -5.18 -14.69
C VAL A 306 13.02 -4.33 -13.46
N CYS A 307 13.93 -4.82 -12.62
CA CYS A 307 14.45 -4.12 -11.44
C CYS A 307 15.75 -3.35 -11.73
N GLU A 308 16.32 -3.46 -12.94
CA GLU A 308 17.48 -2.67 -13.33
C GLU A 308 17.14 -1.18 -13.28
N GLY A 309 18.02 -0.38 -12.67
CA GLY A 309 17.79 1.05 -12.55
C GLY A 309 16.83 1.48 -11.45
N CYS A 310 16.21 0.56 -10.71
CA CYS A 310 15.33 0.92 -9.59
C CYS A 310 16.07 1.77 -8.56
N ALA A 311 15.54 2.95 -8.22
CA ALA A 311 16.13 3.87 -7.26
C ALA A 311 16.30 3.29 -5.84
N ALA A 312 15.57 2.22 -5.51
CA ALA A 312 15.78 1.47 -4.27
C ALA A 312 17.18 0.87 -4.16
N TYR A 313 17.92 0.81 -5.26
CA TYR A 313 19.28 0.23 -5.36
C TYR A 313 20.38 1.26 -5.65
N ARG A 314 20.04 2.54 -5.62
CA ARG A 314 20.99 3.63 -5.83
C ARG A 314 21.29 4.39 -4.55
#